data_d96923c3f9b36f37403380ef237f8a2b
#
_entry.id   d96923c3f9b36f37403380ef237f8a2b
#
_cell.length_a   1.000
_cell.length_b   1.000
_cell.length_c   1.000
_cell.angle_alpha   90.00
_cell.angle_beta   90.00
_cell.angle_gamma   90.00
#
_symmetry.space_group_name_H-M   'P 1'
#
loop_
_entity.id
_entity.type
_entity.pdbx_description
1 polymer ?
#
loop_
_entity_poly.entity_id
_entity_poly.type
_entity_poly.pdbx_seq_one_letter_code
_entity_poly.pdbx_strand_id
1 'polypeptide(L)'
;MMNSKHLTQYSQKQIKNELARRSLIRFVTEINPSYQVGWFNKEIADKLERFYLNVMEGKQPRLMIFAPPRSGKSELFSRAFPAWAFGKNPNLQIIASSYSSDLSTRMNRDVQRIIMSEPYAEIFPETKLNSKRVATVTQNTLRNSEIFEIVGHTGAYRSAGVGGGITGMGADISIIDDPIKDAAEANSATFRDRVWDWYVTTLYTRLSPKSGILLGMTRWHEDDLAGRLIQEAQKEGDKWEILSFPAIAEQDEEHRKEGEALHPERYDLSRLLKIKSALGSYAWNALYQQHPSTKGGDIIQGAWFGRYDVAPRIKRVGVFMDTAQKTGEQNDYSVLLLAGLGYDNAIYLLDLKRGKWDAIELENATKDFFAKHKSAYNGLMFYIEDKSSGTGLIQKIKRENNIPVRAVIPQKDKYTRVLDVVGYIESGYVNLPSVGAWVSDFVDECEKFTADNSHLHDDQVDTLTMAISEFKNKPSGIWGYISD
;
A
#
# COMPACT_ATOMS: atom_id res chain seq x y z
N MET A 1 -0.51 69.90 7.44
CA MET A 1 -1.16 69.22 6.30
C MET A 1 -0.15 68.31 5.63
N MET A 2 -0.01 67.10 6.09
CA MET A 2 0.87 66.08 5.48
C MET A 2 0.08 65.25 4.47
N ASN A 3 0.63 65.15 3.29
CA ASN A 3 0.08 64.56 2.09
C ASN A 3 -0.25 63.05 2.24
N SER A 4 -1.51 62.71 2.28
CA SER A 4 -2.04 61.32 2.25
C SER A 4 -2.20 60.78 0.83
N LYS A 5 -1.17 60.79 0.01
CA LYS A 5 -1.23 60.30 -1.37
C LYS A 5 0.01 59.47 -1.67
N HIS A 6 0.11 58.24 -1.20
CA HIS A 6 0.82 57.11 -1.82
C HIS A 6 0.52 55.79 -1.10
N LEU A 7 -0.74 55.47 -0.90
CA LEU A 7 -1.17 54.07 -0.83
C LEU A 7 -1.28 53.59 -2.29
N THR A 8 -0.20 53.03 -2.80
CA THR A 8 -0.21 52.33 -4.11
C THR A 8 -1.24 51.26 -4.03
N GLN A 9 -2.30 51.39 -4.82
CA GLN A 9 -3.39 50.45 -4.94
C GLN A 9 -2.80 49.20 -5.67
N TYR A 10 -2.32 48.20 -4.92
CA TYR A 10 -1.94 46.92 -5.50
C TYR A 10 -3.10 46.37 -6.24
N SER A 11 -2.90 45.86 -7.48
CA SER A 11 -3.92 45.16 -8.20
C SER A 11 -4.33 43.89 -7.44
N GLN A 12 -5.57 43.43 -7.57
CA GLN A 12 -6.01 42.19 -6.93
C GLN A 12 -5.08 41.01 -7.26
N LYS A 13 -4.50 40.98 -8.45
CA LYS A 13 -3.53 39.97 -8.90
C LYS A 13 -2.22 40.05 -8.09
N GLN A 14 -1.71 41.26 -7.84
CA GLN A 14 -0.50 41.45 -7.03
C GLN A 14 -0.69 40.98 -5.58
N ILE A 15 -1.88 41.24 -5.01
CA ILE A 15 -2.23 40.78 -3.67
C ILE A 15 -2.27 39.24 -3.64
N LYS A 16 -2.92 38.61 -4.62
CA LYS A 16 -2.97 37.13 -4.72
C LYS A 16 -1.59 36.52 -4.85
N ASN A 17 -0.72 37.06 -5.72
CA ASN A 17 0.64 36.58 -5.90
C ASN A 17 1.46 36.71 -4.61
N GLU A 18 1.30 37.82 -3.88
CA GLU A 18 2.00 37.98 -2.60
C GLU A 18 1.50 37.02 -1.52
N LEU A 19 0.19 36.76 -1.46
CA LEU A 19 -0.37 35.73 -0.58
C LEU A 19 0.15 34.32 -0.94
N ALA A 20 0.25 34.00 -2.22
CA ALA A 20 0.81 32.74 -2.70
C ALA A 20 2.30 32.58 -2.38
N ARG A 21 3.08 33.67 -2.40
CA ARG A 21 4.47 33.63 -1.94
C ARG A 21 4.59 33.34 -0.45
N ARG A 22 3.67 33.81 0.37
CA ARG A 22 3.71 33.67 1.83
C ARG A 22 3.10 32.37 2.33
N SER A 23 2.09 31.83 1.63
CA SER A 23 1.37 30.65 2.05
C SER A 23 1.35 29.56 0.99
N LEU A 24 1.81 28.35 1.37
CA LEU A 24 1.86 27.19 0.50
C LEU A 24 0.46 26.77 0.04
N ILE A 25 -0.54 26.82 0.91
CA ILE A 25 -1.90 26.45 0.50
C ILE A 25 -2.48 27.45 -0.49
N ARG A 26 -2.18 28.74 -0.36
CA ARG A 26 -2.55 29.76 -1.34
C ARG A 26 -1.84 29.55 -2.67
N PHE A 27 -0.55 29.24 -2.62
CA PHE A 27 0.22 28.87 -3.79
C PHE A 27 -0.42 27.69 -4.53
N VAL A 28 -0.74 26.61 -3.80
CA VAL A 28 -1.38 25.42 -4.39
C VAL A 28 -2.69 25.77 -5.10
N THR A 29 -3.54 26.58 -4.49
CA THR A 29 -4.82 26.96 -5.10
C THR A 29 -4.68 27.92 -6.29
N GLU A 30 -3.62 28.70 -6.38
CA GLU A 30 -3.31 29.54 -7.56
C GLU A 30 -2.77 28.71 -8.74
N ILE A 31 -1.90 27.73 -8.48
CA ILE A 31 -1.34 26.85 -9.54
C ILE A 31 -2.31 25.74 -9.96
N ASN A 32 -3.20 25.31 -9.08
CA ASN A 32 -4.20 24.27 -9.31
C ASN A 32 -5.55 24.68 -8.71
N PRO A 33 -6.37 25.46 -9.42
CA PRO A 33 -7.68 25.92 -8.91
C PRO A 33 -8.68 24.78 -8.63
N SER A 34 -8.44 23.57 -9.17
CA SER A 34 -9.28 22.41 -8.92
C SER A 34 -8.90 21.62 -7.64
N TYR A 35 -7.85 22.04 -6.93
CA TYR A 35 -7.43 21.38 -5.71
C TYR A 35 -8.44 21.56 -4.58
N GLN A 36 -9.02 20.47 -4.12
CA GLN A 36 -9.96 20.47 -3.01
C GLN A 36 -9.23 20.55 -1.67
N VAL A 37 -9.36 21.68 -1.00
CA VAL A 37 -8.66 21.97 0.25
C VAL A 37 -9.52 21.53 1.43
N GLY A 38 -9.15 20.44 2.10
CA GLY A 38 -9.65 20.09 3.42
C GLY A 38 -8.88 20.79 4.55
N TRP A 39 -9.38 20.69 5.78
CA TRP A 39 -8.73 21.26 6.95
C TRP A 39 -7.32 20.67 7.16
N PHE A 40 -7.17 19.36 7.02
CA PHE A 40 -5.89 18.66 7.17
C PHE A 40 -4.85 19.05 6.11
N ASN A 41 -5.30 19.46 4.90
CA ASN A 41 -4.39 19.98 3.87
C ASN A 41 -3.80 21.32 4.29
N LYS A 42 -4.59 22.18 4.98
CA LYS A 42 -4.10 23.44 5.55
C LYS A 42 -3.07 23.18 6.64
N GLU A 43 -3.37 22.23 7.55
CA GLU A 43 -2.44 21.84 8.60
C GLU A 43 -1.12 21.29 8.04
N ILE A 44 -1.18 20.41 7.03
CA ILE A 44 0.03 19.95 6.33
C ILE A 44 0.79 21.13 5.72
N ALA A 45 0.11 22.05 5.06
CA ALA A 45 0.75 23.21 4.43
C ALA A 45 1.44 24.10 5.47
N ASP A 46 0.78 24.41 6.58
CA ASP A 46 1.34 25.22 7.68
C ASP A 46 2.58 24.57 8.30
N LYS A 47 2.57 23.23 8.45
CA LYS A 47 3.73 22.49 8.95
C LYS A 47 4.88 22.45 7.94
N LEU A 48 4.59 22.35 6.65
CA LEU A 48 5.60 22.44 5.58
C LEU A 48 6.22 23.85 5.49
N GLU A 49 5.42 24.90 5.65
CA GLU A 49 5.93 26.28 5.73
C GLU A 49 6.88 26.46 6.93
N ARG A 50 6.49 25.96 8.11
CA ARG A 50 7.33 25.96 9.30
C ARG A 50 8.59 25.11 9.12
N PHE A 51 8.47 23.95 8.51
CA PHE A 51 9.61 23.10 8.17
C PHE A 51 10.62 23.85 7.29
N TYR A 52 10.14 24.53 6.23
CA TYR A 52 11.01 25.37 5.38
C TYR A 52 11.74 26.45 6.18
N LEU A 53 11.03 27.19 7.03
CA LEU A 53 11.64 28.23 7.87
C LEU A 53 12.71 27.65 8.81
N ASN A 54 12.43 26.50 9.42
CA ASN A 54 13.38 25.83 10.29
C ASN A 54 14.64 25.35 9.54
N VAL A 55 14.51 24.92 8.27
CA VAL A 55 15.68 24.62 7.41
C VAL A 55 16.49 25.88 7.16
N MET A 56 15.85 27.01 6.80
CA MET A 56 16.55 28.29 6.56
C MET A 56 17.25 28.81 7.81
N GLU A 57 16.71 28.56 8.98
CA GLU A 57 17.31 28.88 10.28
C GLU A 57 18.37 27.85 10.74
N GLY A 58 18.57 26.76 10.01
CA GLY A 58 19.55 25.71 10.33
C GLY A 58 19.18 24.81 11.50
N LYS A 59 17.88 24.67 11.80
CA LYS A 59 17.36 23.88 12.94
C LYS A 59 17.23 22.37 12.66
N GLN A 60 17.60 21.89 11.49
CA GLN A 60 17.58 20.48 11.09
C GLN A 60 16.21 19.78 11.33
N PRO A 61 15.10 20.31 10.83
CA PRO A 61 13.79 19.76 11.12
C PRO A 61 13.62 18.36 10.53
N ARG A 62 12.87 17.50 11.25
CA ARG A 62 12.46 16.17 10.84
C ARG A 62 10.94 16.10 10.93
N LEU A 63 10.26 15.86 9.81
CA LEU A 63 8.79 15.84 9.76
C LEU A 63 8.30 14.58 9.05
N MET A 64 7.41 13.85 9.72
CA MET A 64 6.66 12.72 9.16
C MET A 64 5.21 13.12 8.91
N ILE A 65 4.66 12.69 7.77
CA ILE A 65 3.26 12.92 7.41
C ILE A 65 2.64 11.59 6.98
N PHE A 66 1.70 11.09 7.78
CA PHE A 66 0.95 9.87 7.50
C PHE A 66 -0.50 10.22 7.16
N ALA A 67 -0.96 9.76 6.02
CA ALA A 67 -2.34 9.99 5.59
C ALA A 67 -2.79 8.87 4.63
N PRO A 68 -4.10 8.61 4.55
CA PRO A 68 -4.65 7.57 3.69
C PRO A 68 -4.24 7.72 2.23
N PRO A 69 -4.28 6.62 1.45
CA PRO A 69 -4.08 6.67 0.00
C PRO A 69 -5.04 7.68 -0.64
N ARG A 70 -4.53 8.42 -1.63
CA ARG A 70 -5.29 9.44 -2.40
C ARG A 70 -5.90 10.59 -1.58
N SER A 71 -5.40 10.86 -0.38
CA SER A 71 -5.79 12.04 0.41
C SER A 71 -5.32 13.38 -0.19
N GLY A 72 -4.41 13.35 -1.17
CA GLY A 72 -3.79 14.55 -1.74
C GLY A 72 -2.45 14.91 -1.08
N LYS A 73 -1.97 14.09 -0.13
CA LYS A 73 -0.69 14.25 0.56
C LYS A 73 0.46 14.57 -0.40
N SER A 74 0.74 13.69 -1.35
CA SER A 74 1.88 13.82 -2.27
C SER A 74 1.79 15.04 -3.20
N GLU A 75 0.59 15.55 -3.49
CA GLU A 75 0.43 16.80 -4.25
C GLU A 75 1.00 17.98 -3.49
N LEU A 76 0.76 18.04 -2.18
CA LEU A 76 1.29 19.10 -1.32
C LEU A 76 2.79 18.98 -1.12
N PHE A 77 3.27 17.86 -0.54
CA PHE A 77 4.64 17.83 -0.02
C PHE A 77 5.70 17.38 -1.02
N SER A 78 5.35 16.56 -2.06
CA SER A 78 6.31 16.07 -3.05
C SER A 78 6.32 16.89 -4.34
N ARG A 79 5.26 17.67 -4.62
CA ARG A 79 5.14 18.43 -5.87
C ARG A 79 5.08 19.94 -5.63
N ALA A 80 4.06 20.42 -4.92
CA ALA A 80 3.87 21.85 -4.71
C ALA A 80 4.92 22.45 -3.77
N PHE A 81 5.24 21.79 -2.66
CA PHE A 81 6.19 22.27 -1.69
C PHE A 81 7.61 22.50 -2.26
N PRO A 82 8.25 21.55 -2.97
CA PRO A 82 9.56 21.80 -3.55
C PRO A 82 9.55 22.94 -4.58
N ALA A 83 8.50 23.08 -5.38
CA ALA A 83 8.38 24.21 -6.31
C ALA A 83 8.26 25.54 -5.56
N TRP A 84 7.43 25.60 -4.52
CA TRP A 84 7.29 26.77 -3.66
C TRP A 84 8.59 27.13 -2.93
N ALA A 85 9.30 26.11 -2.41
CA ALA A 85 10.58 26.29 -1.72
C ALA A 85 11.66 26.89 -2.65
N PHE A 86 11.75 26.43 -3.91
CA PHE A 86 12.62 27.03 -4.93
C PHE A 86 12.23 28.48 -5.24
N GLY A 87 10.93 28.78 -5.28
CA GLY A 87 10.46 30.15 -5.44
C GLY A 87 10.88 31.07 -4.30
N LYS A 88 10.96 30.56 -3.08
CA LYS A 88 11.44 31.29 -1.90
C LYS A 88 12.95 31.38 -1.84
N ASN A 89 13.65 30.32 -2.22
CA ASN A 89 15.12 30.26 -2.27
C ASN A 89 15.58 29.41 -3.46
N PRO A 90 15.96 30.03 -4.57
CA PRO A 90 16.36 29.33 -5.79
C PRO A 90 17.75 28.66 -5.71
N ASN A 91 18.43 28.73 -4.57
CA ASN A 91 19.74 28.09 -4.35
C ASN A 91 19.66 26.78 -3.57
N LEU A 92 18.47 26.31 -3.21
CA LEU A 92 18.29 25.06 -2.46
C LEU A 92 18.75 23.83 -3.25
N GLN A 93 19.32 22.87 -2.53
CA GLN A 93 19.58 21.51 -3.02
C GLN A 93 18.51 20.57 -2.47
N ILE A 94 17.68 20.03 -3.35
CA ILE A 94 16.57 19.13 -2.95
C ILE A 94 16.80 17.74 -3.54
N ILE A 95 16.76 16.71 -2.68
CA ILE A 95 16.71 15.30 -3.10
C ILE A 95 15.32 14.75 -2.79
N ALA A 96 14.65 14.16 -3.78
CA ALA A 96 13.36 13.50 -3.61
C ALA A 96 13.45 12.03 -4.00
N SER A 97 12.95 11.16 -3.13
CA SER A 97 13.02 9.71 -3.29
C SER A 97 11.65 9.07 -3.09
N SER A 98 11.44 7.92 -3.74
CA SER A 98 10.23 7.11 -3.61
C SER A 98 10.58 5.64 -3.84
N TYR A 99 9.62 4.70 -3.67
CA TYR A 99 9.86 3.26 -3.84
C TYR A 99 10.43 2.89 -5.23
N SER A 100 10.23 3.70 -6.26
CA SER A 100 10.75 3.42 -7.61
C SER A 100 11.28 4.66 -8.31
N SER A 101 12.21 4.44 -9.25
CA SER A 101 12.71 5.50 -10.14
C SER A 101 11.61 6.11 -11.01
N ASP A 102 10.63 5.31 -11.45
CA ASP A 102 9.52 5.79 -12.27
C ASP A 102 8.64 6.80 -11.52
N LEU A 103 8.32 6.52 -10.24
CA LEU A 103 7.52 7.45 -9.45
C LEU A 103 8.30 8.72 -9.12
N SER A 104 9.56 8.59 -8.69
CA SER A 104 10.40 9.76 -8.40
C SER A 104 10.66 10.62 -9.65
N THR A 105 10.83 10.01 -10.81
CA THR A 105 10.93 10.71 -12.10
C THR A 105 9.62 11.44 -12.47
N ARG A 106 8.47 10.84 -12.15
CA ARG A 106 7.16 11.50 -12.34
C ARG A 106 7.04 12.73 -11.42
N MET A 107 7.42 12.60 -10.15
CA MET A 107 7.43 13.71 -9.21
C MET A 107 8.31 14.86 -9.72
N ASN A 108 9.51 14.55 -10.20
CA ASN A 108 10.42 15.54 -10.78
C ASN A 108 9.76 16.28 -11.96
N ARG A 109 9.14 15.56 -12.89
CA ARG A 109 8.43 16.16 -14.03
C ARG A 109 7.27 17.04 -13.59
N ASP A 110 6.55 16.66 -12.54
CA ASP A 110 5.44 17.45 -12.02
C ASP A 110 5.94 18.76 -11.37
N VAL A 111 7.04 18.71 -10.61
CA VAL A 111 7.70 19.92 -10.08
C VAL A 111 8.16 20.85 -11.22
N GLN A 112 8.79 20.30 -12.28
CA GLN A 112 9.17 21.08 -13.46
C GLN A 112 7.95 21.73 -14.13
N ARG A 113 6.82 21.01 -14.28
CA ARG A 113 5.59 21.58 -14.87
C ARG A 113 5.05 22.74 -14.05
N ILE A 114 5.09 22.63 -12.71
CA ILE A 114 4.70 23.72 -11.83
C ILE A 114 5.59 24.92 -12.05
N ILE A 115 6.91 24.77 -11.98
CA ILE A 115 7.88 25.88 -12.13
C ILE A 115 7.78 26.54 -13.52
N MET A 116 7.42 25.78 -14.54
CA MET A 116 7.28 26.28 -15.91
C MET A 116 5.89 26.84 -16.24
N SER A 117 4.94 26.79 -15.30
CA SER A 117 3.59 27.32 -15.52
C SER A 117 3.56 28.83 -15.47
N GLU A 118 2.61 29.42 -16.21
CA GLU A 118 2.41 30.87 -16.21
C GLU A 118 2.07 31.43 -14.81
N PRO A 119 1.18 30.81 -14.01
CA PRO A 119 0.93 31.28 -12.64
C PRO A 119 2.19 31.27 -11.76
N TYR A 120 3.04 30.26 -11.90
CA TYR A 120 4.31 30.21 -11.15
C TYR A 120 5.25 31.34 -11.53
N ALA A 121 5.44 31.61 -12.84
CA ALA A 121 6.30 32.67 -13.32
C ALA A 121 5.86 34.08 -12.84
N GLU A 122 4.55 34.26 -12.64
CA GLU A 122 4.00 35.50 -12.08
C GLU A 122 4.23 35.62 -10.55
N ILE A 123 4.16 34.48 -9.84
CA ILE A 123 4.41 34.43 -8.40
C ILE A 123 5.91 34.52 -8.10
N PHE A 124 6.76 33.79 -8.81
CA PHE A 124 8.20 33.68 -8.60
C PHE A 124 9.00 33.95 -9.89
N PRO A 125 9.08 35.19 -10.37
CA PRO A 125 9.67 35.53 -11.67
C PRO A 125 11.17 35.22 -11.78
N GLU A 126 11.89 35.17 -10.65
CA GLU A 126 13.33 34.91 -10.62
C GLU A 126 13.68 33.42 -10.73
N THR A 127 12.73 32.51 -10.46
CA THR A 127 12.97 31.06 -10.49
C THR A 127 12.56 30.50 -11.83
N LYS A 128 13.56 30.11 -12.64
CA LYS A 128 13.34 29.63 -14.02
C LYS A 128 14.12 28.35 -14.28
N LEU A 129 13.55 27.50 -15.14
CA LEU A 129 14.23 26.33 -15.69
C LEU A 129 14.69 26.61 -17.12
N ASN A 130 15.70 25.87 -17.59
CA ASN A 130 16.07 25.90 -18.99
C ASN A 130 14.84 25.50 -19.86
N SER A 131 14.54 26.29 -20.89
CA SER A 131 13.42 26.03 -21.80
C SER A 131 13.59 24.73 -22.58
N LYS A 132 14.84 24.32 -22.85
CA LYS A 132 15.19 23.08 -23.55
C LYS A 132 15.59 21.98 -22.54
N ARG A 133 15.38 20.73 -22.92
CA ARG A 133 15.97 19.60 -22.21
C ARG A 133 17.47 19.56 -22.43
N VAL A 134 18.25 19.50 -21.36
CA VAL A 134 19.70 19.38 -21.37
C VAL A 134 20.10 18.18 -20.51
N ALA A 135 20.64 17.15 -21.15
CA ALA A 135 20.93 15.86 -20.52
C ALA A 135 22.37 15.73 -20.01
N THR A 136 23.30 16.56 -20.53
CA THR A 136 24.73 16.50 -20.19
C THR A 136 25.22 17.84 -19.72
N VAL A 137 26.22 17.83 -18.83
CA VAL A 137 26.88 19.04 -18.35
C VAL A 137 27.63 19.67 -19.51
N THR A 138 27.04 20.72 -20.04
CA THR A 138 27.66 21.67 -20.98
C THR A 138 27.62 23.03 -20.32
N GLN A 139 27.88 24.11 -21.03
CA GLN A 139 27.75 25.48 -20.48
C GLN A 139 26.30 25.87 -20.07
N ASN A 140 25.34 24.96 -20.22
CA ASN A 140 23.93 25.17 -19.93
C ASN A 140 23.48 24.40 -18.67
N THR A 141 22.55 24.99 -17.93
CA THR A 141 21.86 24.43 -16.78
C THR A 141 21.17 23.12 -17.14
N LEU A 142 21.38 22.06 -16.34
CA LEU A 142 20.78 20.74 -16.56
C LEU A 142 19.27 20.79 -16.45
N ARG A 143 18.59 20.01 -17.32
CA ARG A 143 17.17 19.76 -17.23
C ARG A 143 16.80 18.47 -17.92
N ASN A 144 16.59 17.41 -17.14
CA ASN A 144 16.07 16.13 -17.63
C ASN A 144 15.02 15.57 -16.67
N SER A 145 14.67 14.29 -16.78
CA SER A 145 13.66 13.67 -15.93
C SER A 145 14.14 13.27 -14.53
N GLU A 146 15.43 13.26 -14.27
CA GLU A 146 16.02 12.88 -12.98
C GLU A 146 16.59 14.08 -12.22
N ILE A 147 17.09 15.07 -12.97
CA ILE A 147 17.69 16.28 -12.38
C ILE A 147 17.30 17.52 -13.17
N PHE A 148 17.05 18.61 -12.45
CA PHE A 148 17.03 19.95 -13.02
C PHE A 148 17.74 20.95 -12.11
N GLU A 149 18.24 22.02 -12.69
CA GLU A 149 18.92 23.11 -12.04
C GLU A 149 18.18 24.42 -12.30
N ILE A 150 18.27 25.36 -11.34
CA ILE A 150 17.64 26.67 -11.46
C ILE A 150 18.56 27.62 -12.24
N VAL A 151 18.08 28.21 -13.31
CA VAL A 151 18.86 29.10 -14.18
C VAL A 151 19.34 30.32 -13.39
N GLY A 152 20.65 30.57 -13.44
CA GLY A 152 21.29 31.72 -12.76
C GLY A 152 21.50 31.53 -11.25
N HIS A 153 21.19 30.34 -10.72
CA HIS A 153 21.32 30.02 -9.30
C HIS A 153 22.02 28.66 -9.10
N THR A 154 22.35 28.33 -7.86
CA THR A 154 23.02 27.07 -7.51
C THR A 154 22.03 25.96 -7.18
N GLY A 155 20.73 26.25 -7.16
CA GLY A 155 19.71 25.30 -6.77
C GLY A 155 19.52 24.16 -7.77
N ALA A 156 19.32 22.96 -7.24
CA ALA A 156 19.07 21.76 -8.01
C ALA A 156 18.09 20.83 -7.33
N TYR A 157 17.31 20.11 -8.13
CA TYR A 157 16.41 19.05 -7.69
C TYR A 157 16.84 17.75 -8.32
N ARG A 158 17.05 16.72 -7.52
CA ARG A 158 17.34 15.37 -7.97
C ARG A 158 16.31 14.40 -7.46
N SER A 159 15.85 13.49 -8.34
CA SER A 159 14.97 12.42 -7.99
C SER A 159 15.63 11.04 -8.17
N ALA A 160 15.37 10.11 -7.24
CA ALA A 160 15.86 8.74 -7.31
C ALA A 160 14.88 7.77 -6.66
N GLY A 161 14.85 6.52 -7.12
CA GLY A 161 14.18 5.44 -6.38
C GLY A 161 14.99 5.01 -5.16
N VAL A 162 14.33 4.38 -4.18
CA VAL A 162 15.01 3.70 -3.06
C VAL A 162 16.01 2.68 -3.60
N GLY A 163 17.24 2.72 -3.11
CA GLY A 163 18.36 1.93 -3.64
C GLY A 163 19.01 2.51 -4.91
N GLY A 164 18.48 3.61 -5.46
CA GLY A 164 19.09 4.33 -6.59
C GLY A 164 20.24 5.24 -6.16
N GLY A 165 21.14 5.55 -7.11
CA GLY A 165 22.30 6.39 -6.86
C GLY A 165 21.94 7.88 -6.72
N ILE A 166 22.15 8.43 -5.53
CA ILE A 166 22.07 9.88 -5.23
C ILE A 166 23.45 10.44 -4.86
N THR A 167 24.51 9.76 -5.26
CA THR A 167 25.89 10.14 -4.97
C THR A 167 26.28 11.40 -5.71
N GLY A 168 27.14 12.24 -5.08
CA GLY A 168 27.70 13.45 -5.68
C GLY A 168 26.86 14.73 -5.50
N MET A 169 25.71 14.67 -4.82
CA MET A 169 24.93 15.86 -4.43
C MET A 169 24.75 15.92 -2.91
N GLY A 170 24.82 17.14 -2.36
CA GLY A 170 24.32 17.44 -1.02
C GLY A 170 22.81 17.73 -1.05
N ALA A 171 22.15 17.65 0.10
CA ALA A 171 20.75 18.03 0.24
C ALA A 171 20.55 19.01 1.40
N ASP A 172 19.87 20.12 1.13
CA ASP A 172 19.32 21.01 2.14
C ASP A 172 17.94 20.50 2.59
N ILE A 173 17.21 19.89 1.67
CA ILE A 173 15.92 19.25 1.94
C ILE A 173 15.92 17.87 1.28
N SER A 174 15.67 16.86 2.07
CA SER A 174 15.40 15.48 1.60
C SER A 174 13.92 15.16 1.73
N ILE A 175 13.32 14.73 0.63
CA ILE A 175 11.91 14.32 0.57
C ILE A 175 11.85 12.82 0.28
N ILE A 176 11.17 12.06 1.14
CA ILE A 176 10.92 10.63 0.95
C ILE A 176 9.40 10.45 0.83
N ASP A 177 8.92 10.06 -0.34
CA ASP A 177 7.48 9.85 -0.62
C ASP A 177 7.19 8.38 -0.91
N ASP A 178 6.44 7.75 -0.01
CA ASP A 178 6.03 6.35 -0.10
C ASP A 178 7.23 5.43 -0.46
N PRO A 179 8.17 5.15 0.47
CA PRO A 179 9.38 4.36 0.20
C PRO A 179 9.11 2.87 -0.01
N ILE A 180 7.90 2.39 0.25
CA ILE A 180 7.42 1.02 0.09
C ILE A 180 6.22 1.04 -0.86
N LYS A 181 6.22 0.14 -1.84
CA LYS A 181 5.24 0.12 -2.92
C LYS A 181 3.93 -0.56 -2.54
N ASP A 182 4.01 -1.73 -1.92
CA ASP A 182 2.86 -2.61 -1.67
C ASP A 182 3.07 -3.52 -0.45
N ALA A 183 2.05 -4.33 -0.14
CA ALA A 183 2.06 -5.24 1.00
C ALA A 183 3.17 -6.32 0.90
N ALA A 184 3.53 -6.78 -0.31
CA ALA A 184 4.56 -7.79 -0.50
C ALA A 184 5.94 -7.24 -0.08
N GLU A 185 6.28 -6.02 -0.52
CA GLU A 185 7.51 -5.33 -0.09
C GLU A 185 7.49 -5.03 1.42
N ALA A 186 6.35 -4.55 1.94
CA ALA A 186 6.20 -4.20 3.34
C ALA A 186 6.40 -5.39 4.28
N ASN A 187 5.90 -6.57 3.89
CA ASN A 187 5.99 -7.79 4.70
C ASN A 187 7.33 -8.53 4.56
N SER A 188 8.15 -8.18 3.56
CA SER A 188 9.49 -8.71 3.39
C SER A 188 10.48 -8.03 4.34
N ALA A 189 11.00 -8.76 5.34
CA ALA A 189 12.05 -8.26 6.23
C ALA A 189 13.29 -7.78 5.44
N THR A 190 13.73 -8.57 4.45
CA THR A 190 14.86 -8.22 3.57
C THR A 190 14.62 -6.91 2.83
N PHE A 191 13.38 -6.64 2.38
CA PHE A 191 13.08 -5.39 1.72
C PHE A 191 13.07 -4.21 2.70
N ARG A 192 12.50 -4.38 3.89
CA ARG A 192 12.54 -3.35 4.94
C ARG A 192 13.97 -3.02 5.36
N ASP A 193 14.83 -4.04 5.51
CA ASP A 193 16.26 -3.86 5.80
C ASP A 193 16.95 -3.08 4.68
N ARG A 194 16.68 -3.42 3.42
CA ARG A 194 17.21 -2.68 2.27
C ARG A 194 16.80 -1.20 2.25
N VAL A 195 15.56 -0.89 2.60
CA VAL A 195 15.08 0.51 2.71
C VAL A 195 15.80 1.24 3.84
N TRP A 196 15.97 0.57 4.98
CA TRP A 196 16.70 1.10 6.12
C TRP A 196 18.18 1.35 5.80
N ASP A 197 18.87 0.39 5.22
CA ASP A 197 20.27 0.51 4.82
C ASP A 197 20.46 1.66 3.83
N TRP A 198 19.57 1.78 2.85
CA TRP A 198 19.58 2.88 1.91
C TRP A 198 19.39 4.23 2.61
N TYR A 199 18.47 4.31 3.55
CA TYR A 199 18.25 5.54 4.33
C TYR A 199 19.52 5.94 5.08
N VAL A 200 20.10 5.04 5.85
CA VAL A 200 21.26 5.31 6.72
C VAL A 200 22.54 5.54 5.89
N THR A 201 22.84 4.65 4.94
CA THR A 201 24.14 4.67 4.24
C THR A 201 24.18 5.58 3.03
N THR A 202 23.03 5.82 2.39
CA THR A 202 22.97 6.57 1.13
C THR A 202 22.34 7.95 1.33
N LEU A 203 21.09 8.05 1.80
CA LEU A 203 20.39 9.32 1.90
C LEU A 203 20.91 10.18 3.04
N TYR A 204 21.01 9.64 4.25
CA TYR A 204 21.43 10.38 5.43
C TYR A 204 22.84 10.98 5.29
N THR A 205 23.74 10.28 4.59
CA THR A 205 25.11 10.75 4.30
C THR A 205 25.17 11.89 3.27
N ARG A 206 24.06 12.24 2.62
CA ARG A 206 23.97 13.37 1.66
C ARG A 206 23.46 14.65 2.31
N LEU A 207 23.03 14.58 3.53
CA LEU A 207 22.48 15.74 4.24
C LEU A 207 23.55 16.79 4.51
N SER A 208 23.25 18.04 4.15
CA SER A 208 24.07 19.15 4.59
C SER A 208 23.89 19.40 6.11
N PRO A 209 24.83 20.05 6.79
CA PRO A 209 24.78 20.23 8.25
C PRO A 209 23.52 20.94 8.79
N LYS A 210 22.76 21.58 7.92
CA LYS A 210 21.55 22.34 8.29
C LYS A 210 20.29 21.80 7.63
N SER A 211 20.34 20.59 7.10
CA SER A 211 19.29 20.03 6.28
C SER A 211 18.07 19.57 7.06
N GLY A 212 16.92 19.57 6.38
CA GLY A 212 15.68 18.96 6.84
C GLY A 212 15.31 17.67 6.10
N ILE A 213 14.61 16.77 6.78
CA ILE A 213 14.04 15.55 6.16
C ILE A 213 12.52 15.57 6.30
N LEU A 214 11.85 15.39 5.16
CA LEU A 214 10.42 15.14 5.05
C LEU A 214 10.19 13.68 4.68
N LEU A 215 9.43 12.94 5.50
CA LEU A 215 8.97 11.59 5.21
C LEU A 215 7.46 11.58 5.11
N GLY A 216 6.92 11.39 3.93
CA GLY A 216 5.49 11.20 3.72
C GLY A 216 5.21 9.78 3.27
N MET A 217 4.35 9.07 3.96
CA MET A 217 3.99 7.72 3.57
C MET A 217 2.61 7.30 4.05
N THR A 218 2.11 6.26 3.43
CA THR A 218 1.06 5.41 3.99
C THR A 218 1.73 4.32 4.81
N ARG A 219 1.28 4.09 6.04
CA ARG A 219 1.86 3.05 6.90
C ARG A 219 1.46 1.66 6.37
N TRP A 220 2.40 0.75 6.27
CA TRP A 220 2.17 -0.61 5.82
C TRP A 220 2.47 -1.64 6.88
N HIS A 221 3.50 -1.41 7.68
CA HIS A 221 4.03 -2.33 8.67
C HIS A 221 4.60 -1.53 9.84
N GLU A 222 4.54 -2.06 11.05
CA GLU A 222 5.12 -1.36 12.22
C GLU A 222 6.64 -1.17 12.10
N ASP A 223 7.35 -2.17 11.53
CA ASP A 223 8.79 -2.15 11.26
C ASP A 223 9.10 -1.56 9.85
N ASP A 224 8.27 -0.65 9.33
CA ASP A 224 8.58 0.13 8.14
C ASP A 224 9.60 1.25 8.46
N LEU A 225 10.06 1.99 7.44
CA LEU A 225 11.04 3.06 7.66
C LEU A 225 10.61 4.04 8.76
N ALA A 226 9.34 4.45 8.78
CA ALA A 226 8.83 5.35 9.81
C ALA A 226 8.84 4.70 11.19
N GLY A 227 8.44 3.43 11.32
CA GLY A 227 8.49 2.70 12.57
C GLY A 227 9.88 2.60 13.16
N ARG A 228 10.88 2.27 12.34
CA ARG A 228 12.29 2.22 12.75
C ARG A 228 12.80 3.60 13.19
N LEU A 229 12.50 4.65 12.45
CA LEU A 229 12.89 6.02 12.80
C LEU A 229 12.25 6.49 14.11
N ILE A 230 10.99 6.13 14.36
CA ILE A 230 10.29 6.43 15.62
C ILE A 230 10.96 5.68 16.80
N GLN A 231 11.34 4.42 16.61
CA GLN A 231 12.06 3.65 17.62
C GLN A 231 13.45 4.23 17.90
N GLU A 232 14.20 4.63 16.88
CA GLU A 232 15.50 5.30 17.07
C GLU A 232 15.36 6.64 17.78
N ALA A 233 14.31 7.41 17.51
CA ALA A 233 14.04 8.69 18.20
C ALA A 233 13.76 8.53 19.70
N GLN A 234 13.33 7.35 20.16
CA GLN A 234 13.15 7.03 21.59
C GLN A 234 14.48 6.76 22.31
N LYS A 235 15.54 6.45 21.54
CA LYS A 235 16.90 6.24 22.07
C LYS A 235 17.67 7.58 22.03
N GLU A 236 18.55 7.75 21.07
CA GLU A 236 19.37 8.96 20.87
C GLU A 236 19.30 9.51 19.44
N GLY A 237 18.37 8.99 18.63
CA GLY A 237 18.21 9.39 17.22
C GLY A 237 17.55 10.75 17.03
N ASP A 238 17.42 11.16 15.77
CA ASP A 238 16.74 12.38 15.37
C ASP A 238 15.29 12.41 15.93
N LYS A 239 14.89 13.55 16.48
CA LYS A 239 13.52 13.76 16.95
C LYS A 239 12.64 14.18 15.79
N TRP A 240 11.51 13.49 15.62
CA TRP A 240 10.57 13.71 14.55
C TRP A 240 9.28 14.37 15.02
N GLU A 241 8.86 15.41 14.32
CA GLU A 241 7.47 15.87 14.40
C GLU A 241 6.63 14.95 13.53
N ILE A 242 5.49 14.47 14.05
CA ILE A 242 4.65 13.49 13.38
C ILE A 242 3.24 14.05 13.20
N LEU A 243 2.78 14.10 11.96
CA LEU A 243 1.39 14.35 11.59
C LEU A 243 0.77 13.03 11.14
N SER A 244 -0.26 12.57 11.84
CA SER A 244 -0.99 11.36 11.49
C SER A 244 -2.47 11.66 11.32
N PHE A 245 -3.01 11.33 10.15
CA PHE A 245 -4.40 11.61 9.78
C PHE A 245 -5.12 10.29 9.49
N PRO A 246 -5.81 9.67 10.46
CA PRO A 246 -6.65 8.51 10.21
C PRO A 246 -7.83 8.87 9.29
N ALA A 247 -8.23 7.93 8.42
CA ALA A 247 -9.32 8.13 7.47
C ALA A 247 -10.68 8.40 8.13
N ILE A 248 -10.90 7.77 9.29
CA ILE A 248 -12.07 7.97 10.16
C ILE A 248 -11.54 8.34 11.54
N ALA A 249 -12.08 9.41 12.13
CA ALA A 249 -11.70 9.84 13.47
C ALA A 249 -12.00 8.76 14.51
N GLU A 250 -11.03 8.43 15.35
CA GLU A 250 -11.12 7.41 16.41
C GLU A 250 -11.55 8.01 17.77
N GLN A 251 -11.53 9.32 17.84
CA GLN A 251 -11.97 10.13 18.99
C GLN A 251 -12.34 11.53 18.50
N ASP A 252 -12.93 12.34 19.38
CA ASP A 252 -13.16 13.75 19.10
C ASP A 252 -11.83 14.48 18.90
N GLU A 253 -11.68 15.15 17.77
CA GLU A 253 -10.53 15.96 17.37
C GLU A 253 -10.93 17.44 17.27
N GLU A 254 -9.97 18.34 17.06
CA GLU A 254 -10.25 19.78 16.90
C GLU A 254 -11.22 20.05 15.73
N HIS A 255 -11.07 19.30 14.63
CA HIS A 255 -11.76 19.56 13.37
C HIS A 255 -12.84 18.55 13.00
N ARG A 256 -13.00 17.46 13.74
CA ARG A 256 -14.00 16.42 13.49
C ARG A 256 -14.32 15.60 14.74
N LYS A 257 -15.52 15.04 14.75
CA LYS A 257 -15.99 14.15 15.78
C LYS A 257 -15.59 12.71 15.50
N GLU A 258 -15.59 11.88 16.55
CA GLU A 258 -15.42 10.43 16.40
C GLU A 258 -16.36 9.87 15.32
N GLY A 259 -15.83 9.02 14.48
CA GLY A 259 -16.56 8.42 13.35
C GLY A 259 -16.64 9.26 12.08
N GLU A 260 -16.19 10.51 12.09
CA GLU A 260 -16.24 11.37 10.89
C GLU A 260 -15.06 11.11 9.95
N ALA A 261 -15.33 11.19 8.63
CA ALA A 261 -14.32 11.02 7.60
C ALA A 261 -13.32 12.19 7.54
N LEU A 262 -12.06 11.89 7.18
CA LEU A 262 -11.00 12.90 7.03
C LEU A 262 -11.31 13.92 5.93
N HIS A 263 -11.86 13.49 4.80
CA HIS A 263 -12.15 14.32 3.63
C HIS A 263 -13.48 13.88 3.01
N PRO A 264 -14.62 14.22 3.64
CA PRO A 264 -15.93 13.70 3.25
C PRO A 264 -16.34 14.07 1.83
N GLU A 265 -15.87 15.23 1.30
CA GLU A 265 -16.14 15.66 -0.08
C GLU A 265 -15.49 14.74 -1.11
N ARG A 266 -14.43 14.01 -0.74
CA ARG A 266 -13.69 13.11 -1.62
C ARG A 266 -13.96 11.64 -1.32
N TYR A 267 -14.02 11.29 -0.04
CA TYR A 267 -14.29 9.97 0.49
C TYR A 267 -15.26 10.07 1.66
N ASP A 268 -16.55 9.94 1.37
CA ASP A 268 -17.57 9.89 2.41
C ASP A 268 -17.46 8.63 3.26
N LEU A 269 -18.11 8.63 4.42
CA LEU A 269 -18.07 7.51 5.37
C LEU A 269 -18.56 6.20 4.74
N SER A 270 -19.62 6.23 3.92
CA SER A 270 -20.15 5.04 3.26
C SER A 270 -19.11 4.37 2.36
N ARG A 271 -18.39 5.18 1.57
CA ARG A 271 -17.31 4.66 0.71
C ARG A 271 -16.14 4.13 1.53
N LEU A 272 -15.76 4.80 2.62
CA LEU A 272 -14.69 4.34 3.50
C LEU A 272 -15.04 3.00 4.16
N LEU A 273 -16.27 2.81 4.62
CA LEU A 273 -16.73 1.55 5.20
C LEU A 273 -16.73 0.40 4.18
N LYS A 274 -17.09 0.67 2.90
CA LYS A 274 -16.95 -0.33 1.82
C LYS A 274 -15.50 -0.72 1.58
N ILE A 275 -14.59 0.24 1.61
CA ILE A 275 -13.15 -0.01 1.48
C ILE A 275 -12.66 -0.84 2.68
N LYS A 276 -13.07 -0.51 3.90
CA LYS A 276 -12.75 -1.26 5.11
C LYS A 276 -13.18 -2.72 5.00
N SER A 277 -14.43 -2.95 4.60
CA SER A 277 -14.97 -4.31 4.40
C SER A 277 -14.20 -5.11 3.33
N ALA A 278 -13.70 -4.45 2.28
CA ALA A 278 -12.95 -5.12 1.22
C ALA A 278 -11.50 -5.44 1.60
N LEU A 279 -10.88 -4.60 2.44
CA LEU A 279 -9.47 -4.75 2.87
C LEU A 279 -9.31 -5.67 4.08
N GLY A 280 -10.33 -5.74 4.95
CA GLY A 280 -10.20 -6.31 6.29
C GLY A 280 -9.50 -5.37 7.28
N SER A 281 -9.65 -5.63 8.57
CA SER A 281 -9.19 -4.74 9.65
C SER A 281 -7.68 -4.53 9.64
N TYR A 282 -6.89 -5.57 9.35
CA TYR A 282 -5.44 -5.44 9.34
C TYR A 282 -4.94 -4.39 8.32
N ALA A 283 -5.29 -4.56 7.04
CA ALA A 283 -4.89 -3.62 5.99
C ALA A 283 -5.55 -2.24 6.17
N TRP A 284 -6.81 -2.20 6.65
CA TRP A 284 -7.49 -0.96 6.97
C TRP A 284 -6.77 -0.17 8.06
N ASN A 285 -6.44 -0.80 9.19
CA ASN A 285 -5.76 -0.14 10.30
C ASN A 285 -4.40 0.41 9.87
N ALA A 286 -3.64 -0.36 9.11
CA ALA A 286 -2.34 0.10 8.59
C ALA A 286 -2.51 1.26 7.60
N LEU A 287 -3.22 1.08 6.49
CA LEU A 287 -3.23 2.00 5.36
C LEU A 287 -4.13 3.21 5.57
N TYR A 288 -5.28 3.01 6.23
CA TYR A 288 -6.30 4.06 6.37
C TYR A 288 -6.31 4.71 7.74
N GLN A 289 -6.06 3.96 8.82
CA GLN A 289 -6.00 4.53 10.17
C GLN A 289 -4.56 4.89 10.60
N GLN A 290 -3.55 4.56 9.81
CA GLN A 290 -2.11 4.81 10.07
C GLN A 290 -1.57 4.08 11.31
N HIS A 291 -2.25 3.02 11.75
CA HIS A 291 -1.88 2.17 12.88
C HIS A 291 -1.54 0.75 12.41
N PRO A 292 -0.34 0.53 11.83
CA PRO A 292 0.11 -0.82 11.53
C PRO A 292 0.35 -1.57 12.84
N SER A 293 -0.27 -2.75 12.97
CA SER A 293 -0.11 -3.59 14.16
C SER A 293 1.08 -4.54 14.03
N THR A 294 1.57 -4.99 15.19
CA THR A 294 2.50 -6.13 15.28
C THR A 294 1.83 -7.41 14.83
N LYS A 295 2.65 -8.28 14.32
CA LYS A 295 2.30 -9.63 13.95
C LYS A 295 2.05 -10.50 15.16
N GLY A 296 0.95 -11.20 15.18
CA GLY A 296 0.71 -12.31 16.10
C GLY A 296 -0.75 -12.64 16.26
N GLY A 297 -1.20 -13.81 15.83
CA GLY A 297 -2.43 -14.44 16.26
C GLY A 297 -3.79 -13.88 15.81
N ASP A 298 -3.84 -12.67 15.24
CA ASP A 298 -5.10 -11.96 14.96
C ASP A 298 -5.39 -11.76 13.45
N ILE A 299 -4.69 -12.50 12.57
CA ILE A 299 -4.89 -12.34 11.13
C ILE A 299 -6.21 -12.93 10.68
N ILE A 300 -6.55 -14.11 11.22
CA ILE A 300 -7.83 -14.79 11.02
C ILE A 300 -8.39 -15.13 12.39
N GLN A 301 -9.60 -14.67 12.70
CA GLN A 301 -10.30 -15.02 13.94
C GLN A 301 -11.40 -16.05 13.65
N GLY A 302 -11.47 -17.10 14.44
CA GLY A 302 -12.48 -18.16 14.30
C GLY A 302 -13.92 -17.64 14.41
N ALA A 303 -14.13 -16.56 15.16
CA ALA A 303 -15.41 -15.88 15.30
C ALA A 303 -15.92 -15.21 14.01
N TRP A 304 -15.06 -14.99 13.03
CA TRP A 304 -15.44 -14.38 11.74
C TRP A 304 -16.12 -15.38 10.80
N PHE A 305 -15.93 -16.68 11.02
CA PHE A 305 -16.58 -17.70 10.21
C PHE A 305 -18.06 -17.80 10.57
N GLY A 306 -18.94 -17.64 9.57
CA GLY A 306 -20.34 -17.97 9.71
C GLY A 306 -20.54 -19.46 9.99
N ARG A 307 -21.73 -19.86 10.46
CA ARG A 307 -22.08 -21.25 10.74
C ARG A 307 -23.36 -21.64 10.00
N TYR A 308 -23.42 -22.88 9.55
CA TYR A 308 -24.62 -23.43 8.93
C TYR A 308 -24.87 -24.88 9.40
N ASP A 309 -26.14 -25.24 9.60
CA ASP A 309 -26.56 -26.59 9.96
C ASP A 309 -26.84 -27.44 8.71
N VAL A 310 -27.40 -26.82 7.68
CA VAL A 310 -27.69 -27.44 6.39
C VAL A 310 -27.07 -26.60 5.29
N ALA A 311 -26.24 -27.21 4.44
CA ALA A 311 -25.62 -26.48 3.34
C ALA A 311 -26.70 -25.96 2.38
N PRO A 312 -26.63 -24.67 1.99
CA PRO A 312 -27.58 -24.10 1.05
C PRO A 312 -27.35 -24.68 -0.36
N ARG A 313 -28.20 -24.28 -1.28
CA ARG A 313 -28.01 -24.61 -2.70
C ARG A 313 -26.73 -23.99 -3.23
N ILE A 314 -25.81 -24.81 -3.74
CA ILE A 314 -24.52 -24.40 -4.25
C ILE A 314 -24.57 -24.07 -5.75
N LYS A 315 -24.06 -22.93 -6.14
CA LYS A 315 -23.99 -22.48 -7.54
C LYS A 315 -22.73 -22.97 -8.26
N ARG A 316 -21.61 -23.00 -7.57
CA ARG A 316 -20.32 -23.50 -8.04
C ARG A 316 -19.63 -24.27 -6.93
N VAL A 317 -18.92 -25.34 -7.27
CA VAL A 317 -18.22 -26.17 -6.30
C VAL A 317 -16.83 -26.51 -6.81
N GLY A 318 -15.87 -26.67 -5.89
CA GLY A 318 -14.50 -27.09 -6.18
C GLY A 318 -13.85 -27.79 -5.00
N VAL A 319 -12.90 -28.66 -5.29
CA VAL A 319 -11.95 -29.19 -4.32
C VAL A 319 -10.64 -28.48 -4.47
N PHE A 320 -10.16 -27.89 -3.40
CA PHE A 320 -8.92 -27.12 -3.35
C PHE A 320 -7.87 -27.95 -2.61
N MET A 321 -6.72 -28.16 -3.25
CA MET A 321 -5.71 -29.06 -2.74
C MET A 321 -4.36 -28.39 -2.58
N ASP A 322 -3.82 -28.49 -1.38
CA ASP A 322 -2.40 -28.32 -1.10
C ASP A 322 -1.74 -29.69 -0.88
N THR A 323 -0.53 -29.88 -1.42
CA THR A 323 0.12 -31.20 -1.45
C THR A 323 1.52 -31.14 -0.86
N ALA A 324 1.74 -31.84 0.24
CA ALA A 324 3.05 -31.98 0.87
C ALA A 324 4.05 -32.83 0.06
N GLN A 325 5.33 -32.51 0.17
CA GLN A 325 6.41 -33.20 -0.57
C GLN A 325 6.95 -34.46 0.13
N LYS A 326 6.81 -34.58 1.45
CA LYS A 326 7.44 -35.63 2.27
C LYS A 326 6.49 -36.12 3.35
N THR A 327 6.62 -37.38 3.73
CA THR A 327 5.74 -38.11 4.66
C THR A 327 6.27 -38.25 6.10
N GLY A 328 7.34 -37.54 6.51
CA GLY A 328 7.90 -37.62 7.86
C GLY A 328 7.01 -36.98 8.93
N GLU A 329 7.16 -37.36 10.21
CA GLU A 329 6.37 -36.85 11.33
C GLU A 329 6.41 -35.33 11.50
N GLN A 330 7.48 -34.67 11.08
CA GLN A 330 7.68 -33.22 11.14
C GLN A 330 7.31 -32.48 9.83
N ASN A 331 6.73 -33.19 8.85
CA ASN A 331 6.39 -32.60 7.55
C ASN A 331 4.93 -32.13 7.49
N ASP A 332 4.67 -31.26 6.50
CA ASP A 332 3.35 -30.70 6.24
C ASP A 332 2.33 -31.75 5.82
N TYR A 333 1.04 -31.40 5.94
CA TYR A 333 -0.05 -32.26 5.54
C TYR A 333 -0.45 -31.97 4.09
N SER A 334 -0.98 -33.00 3.41
CA SER A 334 -1.78 -32.76 2.21
C SER A 334 -3.22 -32.55 2.62
N VAL A 335 -3.87 -31.53 2.05
CA VAL A 335 -5.24 -31.13 2.38
C VAL A 335 -6.10 -31.09 1.13
N LEU A 336 -7.31 -31.65 1.24
CA LEU A 336 -8.39 -31.60 0.25
C LEU A 336 -9.57 -30.87 0.89
N LEU A 337 -9.83 -29.64 0.48
CA LEU A 337 -10.96 -28.83 0.95
C LEU A 337 -12.04 -28.77 -0.13
N LEU A 338 -13.23 -29.33 0.15
CA LEU A 338 -14.42 -29.14 -0.67
C LEU A 338 -15.10 -27.83 -0.26
N ALA A 339 -15.19 -26.88 -1.17
CA ALA A 339 -15.87 -25.62 -0.94
C ALA A 339 -16.86 -25.28 -2.07
N GLY A 340 -17.90 -24.55 -1.75
CA GLY A 340 -18.93 -24.14 -2.69
C GLY A 340 -19.31 -22.66 -2.56
N LEU A 341 -19.59 -22.03 -3.69
CA LEU A 341 -20.18 -20.69 -3.74
C LEU A 341 -21.70 -20.82 -3.77
N GLY A 342 -22.38 -20.27 -2.77
CA GLY A 342 -23.84 -20.21 -2.70
C GLY A 342 -24.47 -19.22 -3.68
N TYR A 343 -25.77 -19.30 -3.89
CA TYR A 343 -26.53 -18.30 -4.66
C TYR A 343 -26.62 -16.94 -3.96
N ASP A 344 -26.37 -16.89 -2.67
CA ASP A 344 -26.20 -15.70 -1.82
C ASP A 344 -24.82 -15.05 -1.93
N ASN A 345 -23.94 -15.62 -2.76
CA ASN A 345 -22.53 -15.26 -2.94
C ASN A 345 -21.65 -15.49 -1.70
N ALA A 346 -22.12 -16.19 -0.67
CA ALA A 346 -21.29 -16.66 0.41
C ALA A 346 -20.57 -17.97 0.02
N ILE A 347 -19.44 -18.22 0.66
CA ILE A 347 -18.62 -19.42 0.46
C ILE A 347 -18.90 -20.39 1.61
N TYR A 348 -19.14 -21.63 1.28
CA TYR A 348 -19.47 -22.72 2.21
C TYR A 348 -18.38 -23.78 2.15
N LEU A 349 -17.68 -24.02 3.26
CA LEU A 349 -16.74 -25.12 3.39
C LEU A 349 -17.55 -26.39 3.72
N LEU A 350 -17.54 -27.33 2.81
CA LEU A 350 -18.51 -28.45 2.82
C LEU A 350 -17.93 -29.73 3.41
N ASP A 351 -16.66 -30.01 3.11
CA ASP A 351 -15.93 -31.19 3.63
C ASP A 351 -14.44 -30.96 3.55
N LEU A 352 -13.67 -31.60 4.45
CA LEU A 352 -12.23 -31.54 4.45
C LEU A 352 -11.64 -32.91 4.77
N LYS A 353 -10.60 -33.29 4.00
CA LYS A 353 -9.78 -34.47 4.28
C LYS A 353 -8.31 -34.04 4.33
N ARG A 354 -7.63 -34.44 5.39
CA ARG A 354 -6.23 -34.09 5.69
C ARG A 354 -5.45 -35.35 6.03
N GLY A 355 -4.21 -35.45 5.58
CA GLY A 355 -3.35 -36.57 5.91
C GLY A 355 -1.92 -36.40 5.46
N LYS A 356 -1.04 -37.23 6.01
CA LYS A 356 0.36 -37.34 5.60
C LYS A 356 0.47 -38.56 4.68
N TRP A 357 0.31 -38.34 3.38
CA TRP A 357 0.21 -39.41 2.37
C TRP A 357 1.48 -39.43 1.49
N ASP A 358 1.92 -40.62 1.15
CA ASP A 358 2.81 -40.78 0.03
C ASP A 358 2.12 -40.53 -1.32
N ALA A 359 2.85 -40.58 -2.42
CA ALA A 359 2.29 -40.27 -3.74
C ALA A 359 1.13 -41.21 -4.17
N ILE A 360 1.18 -42.49 -3.74
CA ILE A 360 0.15 -43.48 -4.05
C ILE A 360 -1.05 -43.28 -3.15
N GLU A 361 -0.82 -43.04 -1.86
CA GLU A 361 -1.87 -42.81 -0.88
C GLU A 361 -2.60 -41.49 -1.18
N LEU A 362 -1.88 -40.42 -1.59
CA LEU A 362 -2.45 -39.13 -1.98
C LEU A 362 -3.35 -39.28 -3.22
N GLU A 363 -2.91 -40.06 -4.20
CA GLU A 363 -3.72 -40.36 -5.37
C GLU A 363 -5.03 -41.14 -4.99
N ASN A 364 -4.90 -42.16 -4.15
CA ASN A 364 -6.07 -42.93 -3.67
C ASN A 364 -7.00 -42.01 -2.85
N ALA A 365 -6.46 -41.20 -1.95
CA ALA A 365 -7.24 -40.24 -1.18
C ALA A 365 -8.01 -39.26 -2.08
N THR A 366 -7.38 -38.81 -3.19
CA THR A 366 -7.99 -37.93 -4.19
C THR A 366 -9.13 -38.61 -4.94
N LYS A 367 -8.93 -39.86 -5.38
CA LYS A 367 -9.97 -40.70 -6.05
C LYS A 367 -11.16 -40.96 -5.14
N ASP A 368 -10.91 -41.32 -3.90
CA ASP A 368 -11.93 -41.58 -2.90
C ASP A 368 -12.77 -40.34 -2.60
N PHE A 369 -12.09 -39.19 -2.44
CA PHE A 369 -12.74 -37.92 -2.19
C PHE A 369 -13.61 -37.49 -3.38
N PHE A 370 -13.12 -37.66 -4.61
CA PHE A 370 -13.92 -37.46 -5.81
C PHE A 370 -15.12 -38.37 -5.88
N ALA A 371 -14.94 -39.68 -5.66
CA ALA A 371 -16.03 -40.68 -5.68
C ALA A 371 -17.11 -40.34 -4.65
N LYS A 372 -16.73 -39.89 -3.46
CA LYS A 372 -17.63 -39.49 -2.38
C LYS A 372 -18.56 -38.34 -2.80
N HIS A 373 -18.04 -37.36 -3.54
CA HIS A 373 -18.73 -36.08 -3.76
C HIS A 373 -19.28 -35.88 -5.17
N LYS A 374 -18.84 -36.66 -6.19
CA LYS A 374 -19.24 -36.49 -7.60
C LYS A 374 -20.72 -36.61 -7.87
N SER A 375 -21.45 -37.42 -7.07
CA SER A 375 -22.87 -37.59 -7.24
C SER A 375 -23.71 -36.46 -6.63
N ALA A 376 -23.18 -35.79 -5.62
CA ALA A 376 -23.87 -34.69 -4.94
C ALA A 376 -23.65 -33.34 -5.65
N TYR A 377 -22.54 -33.20 -6.38
CA TYR A 377 -22.15 -31.92 -6.98
C TYR A 377 -21.78 -32.09 -8.46
N ASN A 378 -22.62 -31.59 -9.35
CA ASN A 378 -22.34 -31.56 -10.77
C ASN A 378 -21.19 -30.56 -11.09
N GLY A 379 -20.28 -30.99 -11.97
CA GLY A 379 -19.15 -30.13 -12.41
C GLY A 379 -18.05 -29.93 -11.36
N LEU A 380 -17.90 -30.91 -10.46
CA LEU A 380 -16.83 -30.89 -9.44
C LEU A 380 -15.46 -30.82 -10.09
N MET A 381 -14.70 -29.73 -9.82
CA MET A 381 -13.38 -29.46 -10.35
C MET A 381 -12.36 -29.48 -9.21
N PHE A 382 -11.19 -30.09 -9.46
CA PHE A 382 -10.07 -30.05 -8.53
C PHE A 382 -9.10 -28.94 -8.92
N TYR A 383 -8.79 -28.07 -7.97
CA TYR A 383 -7.82 -27.00 -8.06
C TYR A 383 -6.60 -27.42 -7.24
N ILE A 384 -5.50 -27.72 -7.90
CA ILE A 384 -4.27 -28.24 -7.25
C ILE A 384 -3.16 -27.23 -7.42
N GLU A 385 -2.48 -26.88 -6.32
CA GLU A 385 -1.30 -26.03 -6.39
C GLU A 385 -0.21 -26.73 -7.21
N ASP A 386 0.22 -26.10 -8.32
CA ASP A 386 1.23 -26.64 -9.24
C ASP A 386 2.62 -26.34 -8.72
N LYS A 387 2.98 -27.05 -7.68
CA LYS A 387 4.28 -27.03 -7.03
C LYS A 387 4.71 -28.46 -6.72
N SER A 388 5.92 -28.85 -7.10
CA SER A 388 6.56 -30.11 -6.67
C SER A 388 5.69 -31.36 -6.76
N SER A 389 5.15 -31.86 -5.64
CA SER A 389 4.25 -33.04 -5.57
C SER A 389 2.94 -32.85 -6.31
N GLY A 390 2.41 -31.63 -6.33
CA GLY A 390 1.20 -31.28 -7.07
C GLY A 390 1.35 -31.46 -8.57
N THR A 391 2.48 -31.10 -9.16
CA THR A 391 2.76 -31.28 -10.59
C THR A 391 2.67 -32.75 -11.00
N GLY A 392 3.27 -33.65 -10.22
CA GLY A 392 3.20 -35.10 -10.46
C GLY A 392 1.80 -35.67 -10.37
N LEU A 393 1.04 -35.28 -9.34
CA LEU A 393 -0.35 -35.66 -9.14
C LEU A 393 -1.26 -35.17 -10.28
N ILE A 394 -1.11 -33.90 -10.69
CA ILE A 394 -1.88 -33.30 -11.81
C ILE A 394 -1.67 -34.12 -13.09
N GLN A 395 -0.41 -34.44 -13.42
CA GLN A 395 -0.09 -35.21 -14.62
C GLN A 395 -0.71 -36.64 -14.58
N LYS A 396 -0.65 -37.29 -13.44
CA LYS A 396 -1.17 -38.64 -13.25
C LYS A 396 -2.68 -38.69 -13.32
N ILE A 397 -3.36 -37.79 -12.62
CA ILE A 397 -4.82 -37.72 -12.63
C ILE A 397 -5.36 -37.39 -14.03
N LYS A 398 -4.73 -36.49 -14.77
CA LYS A 398 -5.10 -36.15 -16.15
C LYS A 398 -4.98 -37.35 -17.10
N ARG A 399 -4.04 -38.26 -16.89
CA ARG A 399 -3.82 -39.44 -17.74
C ARG A 399 -4.73 -40.59 -17.42
N GLU A 400 -5.00 -40.82 -16.13
CA GLU A 400 -5.54 -42.13 -15.68
C GLU A 400 -6.95 -42.05 -15.13
N ASN A 401 -7.47 -40.88 -14.71
CA ASN A 401 -8.58 -40.87 -13.75
C ASN A 401 -9.83 -40.07 -14.12
N ASN A 402 -10.00 -39.52 -15.27
CA ASN A 402 -11.22 -38.74 -15.65
C ASN A 402 -11.72 -37.74 -14.57
N ILE A 403 -10.83 -37.31 -13.67
CA ILE A 403 -11.12 -36.26 -12.66
C ILE A 403 -10.81 -34.92 -13.27
N PRO A 404 -11.75 -33.98 -13.35
CA PRO A 404 -11.46 -32.64 -13.83
C PRO A 404 -10.47 -31.90 -12.92
N VAL A 405 -9.30 -31.55 -13.46
CA VAL A 405 -8.20 -30.90 -12.71
C VAL A 405 -7.76 -29.63 -13.38
N ARG A 406 -7.58 -28.60 -12.57
CA ARG A 406 -6.96 -27.33 -12.93
C ARG A 406 -5.74 -27.06 -12.05
N ALA A 407 -4.60 -26.80 -12.67
CA ALA A 407 -3.40 -26.36 -12.00
C ALA A 407 -3.54 -24.89 -11.53
N VAL A 408 -3.15 -24.60 -10.32
CA VAL A 408 -3.09 -23.24 -9.74
C VAL A 408 -1.65 -22.90 -9.43
N ILE A 409 -1.12 -21.84 -10.05
CA ILE A 409 0.24 -21.37 -9.83
C ILE A 409 0.16 -20.10 -8.97
N PRO A 410 0.62 -20.14 -7.70
CA PRO A 410 0.64 -18.97 -6.85
C PRO A 410 1.61 -17.92 -7.41
N GLN A 411 1.14 -16.67 -7.52
CA GLN A 411 1.96 -15.54 -7.98
C GLN A 411 2.48 -14.66 -6.83
N LYS A 412 1.95 -14.88 -5.62
CA LYS A 412 2.28 -14.13 -4.42
C LYS A 412 2.69 -15.09 -3.31
N ASP A 413 3.47 -14.57 -2.36
CA ASP A 413 3.78 -15.30 -1.12
C ASP A 413 2.49 -15.61 -0.32
N LYS A 414 2.59 -16.59 0.58
CA LYS A 414 1.47 -17.10 1.37
C LYS A 414 0.78 -16.02 2.20
N TYR A 415 1.55 -15.22 2.91
CA TYR A 415 1.01 -14.17 3.77
C TYR A 415 0.21 -13.13 2.97
N THR A 416 0.75 -12.68 1.85
CA THR A 416 0.06 -11.74 0.94
C THR A 416 -1.24 -12.35 0.39
N ARG A 417 -1.27 -13.66 0.10
CA ARG A 417 -2.49 -14.38 -0.33
C ARG A 417 -3.58 -14.36 0.75
N VAL A 418 -3.19 -14.57 2.02
CA VAL A 418 -4.13 -14.49 3.15
C VAL A 418 -4.70 -13.08 3.29
N LEU A 419 -3.86 -12.04 3.22
CA LEU A 419 -4.31 -10.66 3.29
C LEU A 419 -5.28 -10.26 2.17
N ASP A 420 -5.11 -10.81 0.96
CA ASP A 420 -6.02 -10.57 -0.16
C ASP A 420 -7.45 -11.11 0.08
N VAL A 421 -7.62 -12.07 0.99
CA VAL A 421 -8.90 -12.76 1.23
C VAL A 421 -9.46 -12.58 2.64
N VAL A 422 -8.65 -12.11 3.60
CA VAL A 422 -9.06 -12.02 5.02
C VAL A 422 -10.32 -11.17 5.21
N GLY A 423 -10.49 -10.09 4.43
CA GLY A 423 -11.70 -9.26 4.49
C GLY A 423 -13.00 -10.00 4.16
N TYR A 424 -12.95 -11.07 3.35
CA TYR A 424 -14.10 -11.94 3.09
C TYR A 424 -14.46 -12.80 4.30
N ILE A 425 -13.43 -13.29 5.00
CA ILE A 425 -13.62 -14.09 6.23
C ILE A 425 -14.19 -13.20 7.32
N GLU A 426 -13.57 -12.05 7.56
CA GLU A 426 -13.98 -11.06 8.57
C GLU A 426 -15.40 -10.53 8.35
N SER A 427 -15.81 -10.36 7.09
CA SER A 427 -17.16 -9.93 6.73
C SER A 427 -18.22 -11.03 6.83
N GLY A 428 -17.88 -12.25 7.31
CA GLY A 428 -18.80 -13.36 7.49
C GLY A 428 -19.23 -14.03 6.18
N TYR A 429 -18.51 -13.81 5.07
CA TYR A 429 -18.84 -14.46 3.80
C TYR A 429 -18.32 -15.90 3.68
N VAL A 430 -17.57 -16.40 4.66
CA VAL A 430 -17.08 -17.79 4.69
C VAL A 430 -17.77 -18.53 5.82
N ASN A 431 -18.45 -19.62 5.48
CA ASN A 431 -19.30 -20.37 6.40
C ASN A 431 -18.79 -21.80 6.60
N LEU A 432 -18.73 -22.24 7.84
CA LEU A 432 -18.38 -23.59 8.27
C LEU A 432 -19.62 -24.36 8.70
N PRO A 433 -19.66 -25.67 8.58
CA PRO A 433 -20.76 -26.47 9.16
C PRO A 433 -20.71 -26.36 10.70
N SER A 434 -21.89 -26.29 11.33
CA SER A 434 -22.01 -26.26 12.80
C SER A 434 -21.44 -27.53 13.44
N VAL A 435 -21.49 -28.64 12.72
CA VAL A 435 -21.00 -29.95 13.17
C VAL A 435 -20.09 -30.56 12.10
N GLY A 436 -18.86 -30.92 12.51
CA GLY A 436 -17.88 -31.58 11.64
C GLY A 436 -16.60 -31.88 12.41
N ALA A 437 -16.08 -33.08 12.32
CA ALA A 437 -14.88 -33.50 13.07
C ALA A 437 -13.63 -32.70 12.74
N TRP A 438 -13.57 -32.11 11.55
CA TRP A 438 -12.42 -31.33 11.05
C TRP A 438 -12.51 -29.83 11.39
N VAL A 439 -13.70 -29.35 11.78
CA VAL A 439 -13.99 -27.91 11.91
C VAL A 439 -13.15 -27.24 12.99
N SER A 440 -12.99 -27.89 14.15
CA SER A 440 -12.18 -27.36 15.26
C SER A 440 -10.72 -27.18 14.84
N ASP A 441 -10.12 -28.23 14.27
CA ASP A 441 -8.73 -28.25 13.84
C ASP A 441 -8.47 -27.20 12.73
N PHE A 442 -9.46 -27.03 11.83
CA PHE A 442 -9.40 -26.02 10.78
C PHE A 442 -9.39 -24.59 11.34
N VAL A 443 -10.29 -24.30 12.27
CA VAL A 443 -10.35 -22.98 12.93
C VAL A 443 -9.09 -22.72 13.72
N ASP A 444 -8.63 -23.69 14.50
CA ASP A 444 -7.40 -23.60 15.30
C ASP A 444 -6.16 -23.31 14.43
N GLU A 445 -6.03 -23.92 13.25
CA GLU A 445 -4.93 -23.64 12.33
C GLU A 445 -5.05 -22.23 11.72
N CYS A 446 -6.27 -21.80 11.36
CA CYS A 446 -6.50 -20.44 10.89
C CYS A 446 -6.14 -19.38 11.93
N GLU A 447 -6.52 -19.59 13.20
CA GLU A 447 -6.20 -18.66 14.29
C GLU A 447 -4.72 -18.62 14.66
N LYS A 448 -4.00 -19.72 14.47
CA LYS A 448 -2.56 -19.83 14.70
C LYS A 448 -1.71 -19.29 13.55
N PHE A 449 -2.32 -18.94 12.44
CA PHE A 449 -1.59 -18.43 11.29
C PHE A 449 -0.90 -17.11 11.61
N THR A 450 0.42 -17.04 11.36
CA THR A 450 1.26 -15.87 11.63
C THR A 450 2.01 -15.42 10.38
N ALA A 451 2.38 -14.16 10.32
CA ALA A 451 3.05 -13.60 9.16
C ALA A 451 4.55 -13.97 9.07
N ASP A 452 5.16 -14.41 10.15
CA ASP A 452 6.59 -14.77 10.26
C ASP A 452 6.87 -16.27 10.06
N ASN A 453 5.83 -17.05 9.64
CA ASN A 453 5.89 -18.49 9.49
C ASN A 453 6.31 -19.25 10.78
N SER A 454 6.01 -18.69 11.96
CA SER A 454 6.26 -19.36 13.25
C SER A 454 5.20 -20.42 13.59
N HIS A 455 4.12 -20.51 12.82
CA HIS A 455 3.08 -21.54 12.94
C HIS A 455 3.59 -22.91 12.47
N LEU A 456 3.11 -23.97 13.13
CA LEU A 456 3.52 -25.35 12.83
C LEU A 456 2.96 -25.88 11.51
N HIS A 457 1.73 -25.51 11.17
CA HIS A 457 1.00 -25.96 9.97
C HIS A 457 0.16 -24.80 9.42
N ASP A 458 0.01 -24.75 8.10
CA ASP A 458 -0.76 -23.73 7.38
C ASP A 458 -1.41 -24.26 6.07
N ASP A 459 -1.39 -25.57 5.91
CA ASP A 459 -1.87 -26.26 4.69
C ASP A 459 -3.36 -26.05 4.46
N GLN A 460 -4.14 -25.96 5.54
CA GLN A 460 -5.59 -25.67 5.48
C GLN A 460 -5.85 -24.21 5.12
N VAL A 461 -5.00 -23.28 5.60
CA VAL A 461 -5.08 -21.84 5.25
C VAL A 461 -4.79 -21.64 3.78
N ASP A 462 -3.84 -22.37 3.18
CA ASP A 462 -3.56 -22.31 1.74
C ASP A 462 -4.75 -22.77 0.90
N THR A 463 -5.40 -23.87 1.26
CA THR A 463 -6.60 -24.33 0.56
C THR A 463 -7.77 -23.35 0.69
N LEU A 464 -7.94 -22.73 1.86
CA LEU A 464 -8.94 -21.68 2.11
C LEU A 464 -8.70 -20.46 1.21
N THR A 465 -7.47 -19.94 1.18
CA THR A 465 -7.12 -18.77 0.37
C THR A 465 -7.31 -19.05 -1.12
N MET A 466 -6.98 -20.24 -1.58
CA MET A 466 -7.20 -20.68 -2.95
C MET A 466 -8.70 -20.74 -3.29
N ALA A 467 -9.53 -21.28 -2.39
CA ALA A 467 -10.98 -21.36 -2.58
C ALA A 467 -11.63 -19.98 -2.69
N ILE A 468 -11.31 -19.07 -1.77
CA ILE A 468 -11.85 -17.72 -1.78
C ILE A 468 -11.40 -16.97 -3.05
N SER A 469 -10.11 -17.06 -3.41
CA SER A 469 -9.56 -16.40 -4.59
C SER A 469 -10.20 -16.89 -5.89
N GLU A 470 -10.41 -18.19 -6.05
CA GLU A 470 -11.02 -18.76 -7.26
C GLU A 470 -12.51 -18.38 -7.39
N PHE A 471 -13.25 -18.31 -6.29
CA PHE A 471 -14.65 -17.91 -6.32
C PHE A 471 -14.83 -16.40 -6.50
N LYS A 472 -13.92 -15.60 -5.97
CA LYS A 472 -13.91 -14.13 -6.10
C LYS A 472 -13.59 -13.65 -7.51
N ASN A 473 -12.62 -14.29 -8.20
CA ASN A 473 -12.05 -13.80 -9.46
C ASN A 473 -12.83 -14.15 -10.72
N LYS A 474 -13.93 -14.91 -10.61
CA LYS A 474 -14.80 -15.20 -11.76
C LYS A 474 -16.17 -14.59 -11.56
N PRO A 475 -16.51 -13.47 -12.23
CA PRO A 475 -17.89 -13.04 -12.33
C PRO A 475 -18.73 -14.23 -12.86
N SER A 476 -19.89 -14.44 -12.27
CA SER A 476 -20.88 -15.36 -12.79
C SER A 476 -21.14 -15.02 -14.25
N GLY A 477 -20.60 -15.84 -15.17
CA GLY A 477 -20.71 -15.63 -16.59
C GLY A 477 -22.15 -15.58 -17.05
N ILE A 478 -22.59 -14.40 -17.46
CA ILE A 478 -23.63 -14.20 -18.46
C ILE A 478 -22.86 -13.86 -19.76
N TRP A 479 -22.30 -14.86 -20.41
CA TRP A 479 -21.94 -14.82 -21.84
C TRP A 479 -21.87 -16.25 -22.33
N GLY A 480 -23.00 -16.77 -22.65
CA GLY A 480 -23.14 -18.01 -23.35
C GLY A 480 -24.56 -18.11 -23.83
N TYR A 481 -24.85 -17.40 -24.94
CA TYR A 481 -25.91 -17.66 -25.92
C TYR A 481 -26.14 -16.38 -26.73
N ILE A 482 -25.31 -16.17 -27.71
CA ILE A 482 -25.71 -15.62 -29.02
C ILE A 482 -24.69 -16.22 -30.00
N SER A 483 -25.05 -17.33 -30.59
CA SER A 483 -24.55 -17.77 -31.89
C SER A 483 -25.79 -18.00 -32.71
N ASP A 484 -26.01 -17.14 -33.65
CA ASP A 484 -26.52 -17.46 -34.99
C ASP A 484 -25.66 -16.70 -35.98
#